data_763f0a42f7b2af705691804490b1a006
#
_entry.id   763f0a42f7b2af705691804490b1a006
#
_cell.length_a   1.000
_cell.length_b   1.000
_cell.length_c   1.000
_cell.angle_alpha   90.00
_cell.angle_beta   90.00
_cell.angle_gamma   90.00
#
_symmetry.space_group_name_H-M   'P 1'
#
loop_
_entity.id
_entity.type
_entity.pdbx_description
1 polymer ?
#
loop_
_entity_poly.entity_id
_entity_poly.type
_entity_poly.pdbx_seq_one_letter_code
_entity_poly.pdbx_strand_id
1 'polypeptide(L)'
;ISYNINIIGGSHPTRTDDGDIQNVAYVFLRDGSVHAQEKIHPTPSERHWWNIKGGDQIGTIQTDCGPVGILICYDSEFPELARKLADEGAKIFFVPFCTDNRQGYMRVRYCSQARAIENQCYVVMSGNVGNLPGVENMDIQYAKSCILTPCDFNFARDGIAEECSENVETVSIADLDLTDLDWARQEGTVRNL
;
A
#
# COMPACT_ATOMS: atom_id res chain seq x y z
N ILE A 1 17.31 -8.72 -9.18
CA ILE A 1 17.85 -9.06 -10.53
C ILE A 1 17.81 -10.56 -10.77
N SER A 2 18.22 -11.41 -9.81
CA SER A 2 18.29 -12.86 -10.01
C SER A 2 16.97 -13.54 -10.38
N TYR A 3 15.84 -12.98 -9.96
CA TYR A 3 14.50 -13.55 -10.23
C TYR A 3 13.70 -12.77 -11.28
N ASN A 4 14.25 -11.69 -11.83
CA ASN A 4 13.61 -10.84 -12.84
C ASN A 4 12.18 -10.38 -12.44
N ILE A 5 12.02 -9.89 -11.20
CA ILE A 5 10.77 -9.38 -10.63
C ILE A 5 10.97 -7.99 -10.02
N ASN A 6 9.90 -7.21 -9.97
CA ASN A 6 9.87 -5.99 -9.16
C ASN A 6 9.44 -6.36 -7.73
N ILE A 7 10.00 -5.72 -6.72
CA ILE A 7 9.73 -6.00 -5.31
C ILE A 7 9.39 -4.70 -4.59
N ILE A 8 8.23 -4.67 -3.94
CA ILE A 8 7.91 -3.66 -2.95
C ILE A 8 8.34 -4.23 -1.59
N GLY A 9 9.45 -3.74 -1.04
CA GLY A 9 10.14 -4.34 0.10
C GLY A 9 9.53 -4.04 1.48
N GLY A 10 8.29 -3.53 1.51
CA GLY A 10 7.70 -3.04 2.76
C GLY A 10 8.28 -1.69 3.17
N SER A 11 8.13 -1.33 4.43
CA SER A 11 8.71 -0.08 4.96
C SER A 11 9.33 -0.28 6.34
N HIS A 12 10.32 0.53 6.66
CA HIS A 12 10.99 0.49 7.97
C HIS A 12 11.56 1.87 8.35
N PRO A 13 11.81 2.09 9.66
CA PRO A 13 12.51 3.28 10.13
C PRO A 13 13.91 3.38 9.52
N THR A 14 14.18 4.50 8.88
CA THR A 14 15.48 4.81 8.22
C THR A 14 15.99 6.14 8.73
N ARG A 15 17.27 6.20 9.06
CA ARG A 15 17.92 7.45 9.46
C ARG A 15 18.32 8.24 8.20
N THR A 16 17.91 9.51 8.16
CA THR A 16 18.29 10.44 7.10
C THR A 16 19.70 10.99 7.34
N ASP A 17 20.28 11.63 6.33
CA ASP A 17 21.59 12.29 6.43
C ASP A 17 21.60 13.40 7.47
N ASP A 18 20.49 14.08 7.68
CA ASP A 18 20.30 15.12 8.71
C ASP A 18 20.14 14.55 10.13
N GLY A 19 20.10 13.22 10.25
CA GLY A 19 19.98 12.52 11.51
C GLY A 19 18.54 12.28 11.99
N ASP A 20 17.54 12.71 11.23
CA ASP A 20 16.15 12.41 11.50
C ASP A 20 15.82 10.94 11.21
N ILE A 21 14.66 10.47 11.69
CA ILE A 21 14.17 9.13 11.41
C ILE A 21 12.87 9.26 10.62
N GLN A 22 12.82 8.61 9.46
CA GLN A 22 11.63 8.51 8.62
C GLN A 22 11.26 7.03 8.41
N ASN A 23 9.98 6.74 8.21
CA ASN A 23 9.54 5.41 7.79
C ASN A 23 9.56 5.39 6.25
N VAL A 24 10.39 4.53 5.67
CA VAL A 24 10.68 4.52 4.22
C VAL A 24 10.36 3.16 3.62
N ALA A 25 9.58 3.15 2.55
CA ALA A 25 9.35 1.98 1.71
C ALA A 25 10.33 1.99 0.54
N TYR A 26 10.99 0.86 0.31
CA TYR A 26 11.90 0.67 -0.82
C TYR A 26 11.27 -0.18 -1.91
N VAL A 27 11.46 0.25 -3.15
CA VAL A 27 11.00 -0.44 -4.36
C VAL A 27 12.21 -0.83 -5.19
N PHE A 28 12.40 -2.13 -5.36
CA PHE A 28 13.50 -2.71 -6.13
C PHE A 28 12.96 -3.17 -7.48
N LEU A 29 13.40 -2.53 -8.55
CA LEU A 29 12.96 -2.88 -9.89
C LEU A 29 13.84 -3.96 -10.51
N ARG A 30 13.28 -4.71 -11.45
CA ARG A 30 13.98 -5.81 -12.13
C ARG A 30 15.15 -5.36 -12.99
N ASP A 31 15.19 -4.09 -13.38
CA ASP A 31 16.34 -3.47 -14.07
C ASP A 31 17.52 -3.14 -13.14
N GLY A 32 17.33 -3.31 -11.83
CA GLY A 32 18.31 -3.04 -10.78
C GLY A 32 18.20 -1.67 -10.15
N SER A 33 17.32 -0.80 -10.62
CA SER A 33 17.09 0.49 -9.98
C SER A 33 16.34 0.33 -8.64
N VAL A 34 16.58 1.26 -7.72
CA VAL A 34 15.97 1.29 -6.39
C VAL A 34 15.34 2.67 -6.19
N HIS A 35 14.08 2.66 -5.78
CA HIS A 35 13.33 3.86 -5.42
C HIS A 35 12.91 3.82 -3.97
N ALA A 36 12.65 4.98 -3.39
CA ALA A 36 12.20 5.12 -2.01
C ALA A 36 10.97 6.03 -1.95
N GLN A 37 10.02 5.66 -1.10
CA GLN A 37 8.89 6.51 -0.72
C GLN A 37 8.87 6.65 0.79
N GLU A 38 8.93 7.88 1.27
CA GLU A 38 8.79 8.21 2.68
C GLU A 38 7.31 8.20 3.07
N LYS A 39 7.01 7.75 4.28
CA LYS A 39 5.69 7.89 4.87
C LYS A 39 5.37 9.36 5.12
N ILE A 40 4.28 9.84 4.55
CA ILE A 40 3.87 11.24 4.66
C ILE A 40 3.26 11.51 6.04
N HIS A 41 2.43 10.60 6.52
CA HIS A 41 1.70 10.74 7.78
C HIS A 41 2.12 9.68 8.80
N PRO A 42 3.20 9.87 9.58
CA PRO A 42 3.47 9.00 10.72
C PRO A 42 2.30 9.05 11.72
N THR A 43 1.95 7.88 12.26
CA THR A 43 0.94 7.81 13.32
C THR A 43 1.39 8.54 14.59
N PRO A 44 0.47 8.92 15.49
CA PRO A 44 0.85 9.47 16.79
C PRO A 44 1.83 8.58 17.57
N SER A 45 1.64 7.25 17.51
CA SER A 45 2.54 6.28 18.16
C SER A 45 3.94 6.28 17.55
N GLU A 46 4.07 6.28 16.23
CA GLU A 46 5.37 6.36 15.54
C GLU A 46 6.13 7.66 15.90
N ARG A 47 5.40 8.77 16.01
CA ARG A 47 5.98 10.06 16.45
C ARG A 47 6.42 10.02 17.89
N HIS A 48 5.62 9.43 18.77
CA HIS A 48 5.86 9.39 20.21
C HIS A 48 7.00 8.41 20.58
N TRP A 49 6.90 7.16 20.12
CA TRP A 49 7.81 6.09 20.54
C TRP A 49 9.13 6.10 19.75
N TRP A 50 9.09 6.43 18.47
CA TRP A 50 10.25 6.29 17.59
C TRP A 50 10.74 7.61 16.99
N ASN A 51 10.10 8.73 17.34
CA ASN A 51 10.42 10.06 16.82
C ASN A 51 10.45 10.10 15.27
N ILE A 52 9.56 9.35 14.61
CA ILE A 52 9.47 9.32 13.15
C ILE A 52 8.89 10.63 12.65
N LYS A 53 9.57 11.25 11.71
CA LYS A 53 9.13 12.43 10.97
C LYS A 53 8.43 12.04 9.68
N GLY A 54 7.47 12.84 9.27
CA GLY A 54 6.81 12.69 7.97
C GLY A 54 7.69 13.16 6.84
N GLY A 55 7.55 12.50 5.69
CA GLY A 55 8.06 13.00 4.42
C GLY A 55 7.19 14.14 3.89
N ASP A 56 7.65 14.80 2.85
CA ASP A 56 6.96 15.93 2.21
C ASP A 56 6.64 15.70 0.72
N GLN A 57 7.13 14.60 0.16
CA GLN A 57 6.96 14.26 -1.26
C GLN A 57 6.25 12.92 -1.41
N ILE A 58 5.23 12.90 -2.27
CA ILE A 58 4.62 11.67 -2.77
C ILE A 58 4.47 11.75 -4.27
N GLY A 59 4.81 10.67 -4.95
CA GLY A 59 4.72 10.58 -6.40
C GLY A 59 4.70 9.13 -6.87
N THR A 60 4.43 8.93 -8.15
CA THR A 60 4.44 7.61 -8.75
C THR A 60 5.85 7.10 -9.02
N ILE A 61 6.03 5.80 -8.90
CA ILE A 61 7.26 5.10 -9.29
C ILE A 61 6.99 4.39 -10.61
N GLN A 62 7.81 4.69 -11.61
CA GLN A 62 7.68 4.07 -12.93
C GLN A 62 8.24 2.66 -12.91
N THR A 63 7.44 1.69 -13.31
CA THR A 63 7.84 0.30 -13.48
C THR A 63 7.58 -0.13 -14.92
N ASP A 64 8.10 -1.28 -15.32
CA ASP A 64 7.79 -1.88 -16.61
C ASP A 64 6.34 -2.40 -16.73
N CYS A 65 5.60 -2.45 -15.60
CA CYS A 65 4.17 -2.72 -15.56
C CYS A 65 3.32 -1.44 -15.48
N GLY A 66 3.92 -0.27 -15.69
CA GLY A 66 3.29 1.05 -15.54
C GLY A 66 3.59 1.72 -14.20
N PRO A 67 3.07 2.96 -14.00
CA PRO A 67 3.27 3.70 -12.78
C PRO A 67 2.52 3.06 -11.60
N VAL A 68 3.19 2.97 -10.46
CA VAL A 68 2.62 2.47 -9.21
C VAL A 68 2.73 3.52 -8.10
N GLY A 69 1.84 3.44 -7.12
CA GLY A 69 1.87 4.30 -5.93
C GLY A 69 2.14 3.51 -4.66
N ILE A 70 2.82 4.12 -3.71
CA ILE A 70 3.06 3.53 -2.38
C ILE A 70 2.36 4.39 -1.33
N LEU A 71 1.48 3.78 -0.54
CA LEU A 71 0.78 4.40 0.58
C LEU A 71 1.11 3.61 1.85
N ILE A 72 2.00 4.13 2.69
CA ILE A 72 2.47 3.38 3.85
C ILE A 72 1.44 3.43 4.96
N CYS A 73 0.71 2.32 5.17
CA CYS A 73 -0.22 2.12 6.29
C CYS A 73 -1.21 3.29 6.45
N TYR A 74 -0.96 4.17 7.42
CA TYR A 74 -1.79 5.34 7.73
C TYR A 74 -1.97 6.31 6.55
N ASP A 75 -1.02 6.39 5.62
CA ASP A 75 -1.18 7.21 4.41
C ASP A 75 -2.39 6.80 3.56
N SER A 76 -2.81 5.53 3.62
CA SER A 76 -4.00 5.07 2.91
C SER A 76 -5.31 5.66 3.45
N GLU A 77 -5.31 6.21 4.67
CA GLU A 77 -6.46 6.87 5.29
C GLU A 77 -6.67 8.31 4.75
N PHE A 78 -5.72 8.85 3.97
CA PHE A 78 -5.78 10.20 3.39
C PHE A 78 -6.08 10.13 1.88
N PRO A 79 -7.34 10.44 1.47
CA PRO A 79 -7.77 10.30 0.08
C PRO A 79 -6.96 11.19 -0.89
N GLU A 80 -6.46 12.33 -0.43
CA GLU A 80 -5.71 13.28 -1.23
C GLU A 80 -4.41 12.67 -1.79
N LEU A 81 -3.73 11.83 -1.01
CA LEU A 81 -2.50 11.16 -1.45
C LEU A 81 -2.80 10.17 -2.57
N ALA A 82 -3.83 9.34 -2.39
CA ALA A 82 -4.24 8.36 -3.39
C ALA A 82 -4.72 9.04 -4.67
N ARG A 83 -5.49 10.13 -4.56
CA ARG A 83 -5.95 10.89 -5.72
C ARG A 83 -4.78 11.48 -6.50
N LYS A 84 -3.82 12.09 -5.81
CA LYS A 84 -2.61 12.60 -6.46
C LYS A 84 -1.87 11.51 -7.24
N LEU A 85 -1.68 10.33 -6.66
CA LEU A 85 -1.04 9.21 -7.34
C LEU A 85 -1.85 8.71 -8.54
N ALA A 86 -3.19 8.67 -8.43
CA ALA A 86 -4.08 8.29 -9.53
C ALA A 86 -4.02 9.31 -10.68
N ASP A 87 -4.02 10.61 -10.38
CA ASP A 87 -3.91 11.70 -11.37
C ASP A 87 -2.54 11.67 -12.08
N GLU A 88 -1.49 11.16 -11.42
CA GLU A 88 -0.17 10.88 -12.02
C GLU A 88 -0.12 9.55 -12.80
N GLY A 89 -1.25 8.85 -12.92
CA GLY A 89 -1.42 7.65 -13.73
C GLY A 89 -1.24 6.32 -13.02
N ALA A 90 -1.05 6.28 -11.71
CA ALA A 90 -0.94 5.01 -10.99
C ALA A 90 -2.23 4.19 -11.12
N LYS A 91 -2.06 2.92 -11.48
CA LYS A 91 -3.15 1.94 -11.58
C LYS A 91 -3.12 0.90 -10.45
N ILE A 92 -2.00 0.81 -9.74
CA ILE A 92 -1.83 -0.09 -8.61
C ILE A 92 -1.25 0.71 -7.45
N PHE A 93 -1.89 0.62 -6.28
CA PHE A 93 -1.35 1.12 -5.03
C PHE A 93 -0.88 -0.03 -4.16
N PHE A 94 0.31 0.10 -3.59
CA PHE A 94 0.84 -0.84 -2.61
C PHE A 94 0.75 -0.22 -1.22
N VAL A 95 0.15 -0.97 -0.30
CA VAL A 95 -0.06 -0.54 1.09
C VAL A 95 0.62 -1.52 2.04
N PRO A 96 1.94 -1.35 2.28
CA PRO A 96 2.58 -2.05 3.38
C PRO A 96 2.05 -1.50 4.71
N PHE A 97 1.68 -2.37 5.64
CA PHE A 97 1.11 -1.92 6.90
C PHE A 97 1.49 -2.80 8.09
N CYS A 98 1.46 -2.17 9.27
CA CYS A 98 1.58 -2.83 10.56
C CYS A 98 0.50 -2.26 11.48
N THR A 99 -0.38 -3.11 11.99
CA THR A 99 -1.45 -2.74 12.93
C THR A 99 -1.45 -3.70 14.11
N ASP A 100 -1.73 -3.20 15.29
CA ASP A 100 -1.67 -3.91 16.57
C ASP A 100 -2.99 -4.60 16.95
N ASN A 101 -4.09 -4.18 16.34
CA ASN A 101 -5.41 -4.68 16.66
C ASN A 101 -6.36 -4.64 15.46
N ARG A 102 -7.52 -5.31 15.63
CA ARG A 102 -8.53 -5.38 14.58
C ARG A 102 -9.07 -4.01 14.17
N GLN A 103 -9.24 -3.07 15.10
CA GLN A 103 -9.75 -1.73 14.77
C GLN A 103 -8.77 -0.97 13.88
N GLY A 104 -7.46 -1.00 14.20
CA GLY A 104 -6.41 -0.42 13.37
C GLY A 104 -6.40 -1.03 11.97
N TYR A 105 -6.42 -2.35 11.89
CA TYR A 105 -6.51 -3.07 10.62
C TYR A 105 -7.75 -2.64 9.81
N MET A 106 -8.93 -2.58 10.44
CA MET A 106 -10.18 -2.26 9.72
C MET A 106 -10.18 -0.83 9.18
N ARG A 107 -9.54 0.14 9.86
CA ARG A 107 -9.36 1.48 9.28
C ARG A 107 -8.55 1.43 7.98
N VAL A 108 -7.37 0.82 8.02
CA VAL A 108 -6.51 0.66 6.83
C VAL A 108 -7.26 -0.10 5.73
N ARG A 109 -7.97 -1.18 6.09
CA ARG A 109 -8.70 -2.04 5.15
C ARG A 109 -9.84 -1.28 4.45
N TYR A 110 -10.69 -0.59 5.21
CA TYR A 110 -11.81 0.14 4.63
C TYR A 110 -11.35 1.35 3.81
N CYS A 111 -10.34 2.07 4.27
CA CYS A 111 -9.76 3.16 3.51
C CYS A 111 -9.13 2.66 2.22
N SER A 112 -8.35 1.57 2.26
CA SER A 112 -7.76 0.97 1.06
C SER A 112 -8.83 0.50 0.06
N GLN A 113 -9.95 -0.07 0.52
CA GLN A 113 -11.07 -0.41 -0.36
C GLN A 113 -11.68 0.84 -0.99
N ALA A 114 -11.85 1.91 -0.21
CA ALA A 114 -12.32 3.18 -0.77
C ALA A 114 -11.37 3.73 -1.83
N ARG A 115 -10.02 3.64 -1.62
CA ARG A 115 -9.02 4.05 -2.62
C ARG A 115 -9.16 3.26 -3.92
N ALA A 116 -9.41 1.94 -3.83
CA ALA A 116 -9.62 1.10 -5.01
C ALA A 116 -10.87 1.54 -5.81
N ILE A 117 -11.97 1.82 -5.11
CA ILE A 117 -13.25 2.18 -5.72
C ILE A 117 -13.20 3.59 -6.32
N GLU A 118 -12.82 4.59 -5.53
CA GLU A 118 -12.88 6.01 -5.93
C GLU A 118 -11.84 6.41 -6.98
N ASN A 119 -10.71 5.67 -7.06
CA ASN A 119 -9.66 5.90 -8.06
C ASN A 119 -9.65 4.85 -9.15
N GLN A 120 -10.59 3.92 -9.15
CA GLN A 120 -10.69 2.82 -10.11
C GLN A 120 -9.31 2.20 -10.38
N CYS A 121 -8.70 1.67 -9.31
CA CYS A 121 -7.35 1.08 -9.30
C CYS A 121 -7.32 -0.22 -8.47
N TYR A 122 -6.27 -0.99 -8.62
CA TYR A 122 -5.98 -2.09 -7.69
C TYR A 122 -5.26 -1.58 -6.46
N VAL A 123 -5.53 -2.21 -5.31
CA VAL A 123 -4.80 -1.92 -4.06
C VAL A 123 -4.29 -3.22 -3.47
N VAL A 124 -2.97 -3.34 -3.33
CA VAL A 124 -2.29 -4.50 -2.75
C VAL A 124 -1.92 -4.17 -1.32
N MET A 125 -2.58 -4.81 -0.37
CA MET A 125 -2.33 -4.66 1.06
C MET A 125 -1.44 -5.79 1.56
N SER A 126 -0.28 -5.46 2.14
CA SER A 126 0.63 -6.43 2.75
C SER A 126 0.92 -6.04 4.20
N GLY A 127 0.43 -6.85 5.14
CA GLY A 127 0.49 -6.57 6.56
C GLY A 127 1.38 -7.52 7.33
N ASN A 128 2.05 -7.00 8.36
CA ASN A 128 2.83 -7.81 9.27
C ASN A 128 1.94 -8.68 10.14
N VAL A 129 2.35 -9.92 10.35
CA VAL A 129 1.75 -10.87 11.28
C VAL A 129 2.77 -11.38 12.28
N GLY A 130 2.30 -11.97 13.38
CA GLY A 130 3.14 -12.43 14.47
C GLY A 130 3.30 -11.35 15.54
N ASN A 131 4.26 -11.55 16.43
CA ASN A 131 4.54 -10.65 17.54
C ASN A 131 6.04 -10.41 17.65
N LEU A 132 6.44 -9.23 18.07
CA LEU A 132 7.83 -8.86 18.30
C LEU A 132 8.01 -8.38 19.75
N PRO A 133 8.03 -9.31 20.74
CA PRO A 133 8.08 -8.94 22.15
C PRO A 133 9.29 -8.08 22.49
N GLY A 134 9.06 -7.03 23.27
CA GLY A 134 10.13 -6.11 23.69
C GLY A 134 10.46 -5.01 22.72
N VAL A 135 9.74 -4.93 21.58
CA VAL A 135 9.80 -3.78 20.68
C VAL A 135 8.52 -2.97 20.86
N GLU A 136 8.66 -1.80 21.47
CA GLU A 136 7.53 -0.89 21.73
C GLU A 136 6.77 -0.58 20.43
N ASN A 137 5.44 -0.61 20.50
CA ASN A 137 4.53 -0.37 19.36
C ASN A 137 4.61 -1.44 18.23
N MET A 138 5.28 -2.58 18.45
CA MET A 138 5.31 -3.75 17.55
C MET A 138 5.21 -5.08 18.29
N ASP A 139 4.92 -5.07 19.57
CA ASP A 139 4.83 -6.25 20.44
C ASP A 139 3.65 -7.16 20.07
N ILE A 140 2.58 -6.60 19.50
CA ILE A 140 1.41 -7.33 19.00
C ILE A 140 1.13 -6.86 17.57
N GLN A 141 0.78 -7.81 16.68
CA GLN A 141 0.43 -7.49 15.30
C GLN A 141 -0.83 -8.22 14.87
N TYR A 142 -1.66 -7.52 14.10
CA TYR A 142 -2.91 -8.03 13.53
C TYR A 142 -3.01 -7.63 12.07
N ALA A 143 -3.06 -8.60 11.17
CA ALA A 143 -3.22 -8.33 9.75
C ALA A 143 -3.99 -9.43 9.01
N LYS A 144 -4.58 -9.03 7.89
CA LYS A 144 -5.14 -9.89 6.87
C LYS A 144 -4.82 -9.26 5.51
N SER A 145 -3.74 -9.72 4.90
CA SER A 145 -3.28 -9.21 3.60
C SER A 145 -4.28 -9.53 2.50
N CYS A 146 -4.44 -8.65 1.52
CA CYS A 146 -5.40 -8.84 0.44
C CYS A 146 -5.04 -8.01 -0.80
N ILE A 147 -5.65 -8.37 -1.92
CA ILE A 147 -5.61 -7.64 -3.18
C ILE A 147 -7.02 -7.16 -3.49
N LEU A 148 -7.20 -5.85 -3.57
CA LEU A 148 -8.46 -5.18 -3.73
C LEU A 148 -8.64 -4.67 -5.16
N THR A 149 -9.88 -4.67 -5.62
CA THR A 149 -10.29 -4.19 -6.94
C THR A 149 -11.36 -3.10 -6.81
N PRO A 150 -11.63 -2.35 -7.88
CA PRO A 150 -12.88 -1.61 -7.99
C PRO A 150 -14.09 -2.55 -7.86
N CYS A 151 -15.26 -1.98 -7.51
CA CYS A 151 -16.53 -2.72 -7.50
C CYS A 151 -17.31 -2.36 -8.78
N ASP A 152 -16.95 -2.97 -9.91
CA ASP A 152 -17.65 -2.83 -11.19
C ASP A 152 -17.67 -4.20 -11.92
N PHE A 153 -18.32 -4.28 -13.08
CA PHE A 153 -18.66 -5.55 -13.73
C PHE A 153 -17.50 -6.48 -14.02
N ASN A 154 -16.34 -5.97 -14.40
CA ASN A 154 -15.16 -6.80 -14.73
C ASN A 154 -14.41 -7.31 -13.50
N PHE A 155 -14.79 -6.87 -12.30
CA PHE A 155 -14.08 -7.19 -11.06
C PHE A 155 -14.89 -8.11 -10.16
N ALA A 156 -14.26 -8.62 -9.11
CA ALA A 156 -14.94 -9.36 -8.08
C ALA A 156 -16.07 -8.52 -7.44
N ARG A 157 -17.21 -9.14 -7.17
CA ARG A 157 -18.44 -8.44 -6.72
C ARG A 157 -18.27 -7.70 -5.40
N ASP A 158 -17.39 -8.19 -4.55
CA ASP A 158 -17.05 -7.61 -3.24
C ASP A 158 -15.77 -6.73 -3.28
N GLY A 159 -15.18 -6.58 -4.48
CA GLY A 159 -13.96 -5.81 -4.66
C GLY A 159 -12.70 -6.47 -4.09
N ILE A 160 -12.68 -7.80 -3.97
CA ILE A 160 -11.55 -8.58 -3.44
C ILE A 160 -11.11 -9.59 -4.49
N ALA A 161 -9.92 -9.40 -5.07
CA ALA A 161 -9.34 -10.37 -5.99
C ALA A 161 -8.77 -11.58 -5.23
N GLU A 162 -8.11 -11.34 -4.10
CA GLU A 162 -7.55 -12.38 -3.23
C GLU A 162 -7.41 -11.87 -1.79
N GLU A 163 -7.53 -12.76 -0.82
CA GLU A 163 -7.43 -12.41 0.59
C GLU A 163 -6.83 -13.55 1.41
N CYS A 164 -5.82 -13.26 2.22
CA CYS A 164 -5.17 -14.21 3.11
C CYS A 164 -6.06 -14.55 4.31
N SER A 165 -5.73 -15.63 5.01
CA SER A 165 -6.28 -15.89 6.35
C SER A 165 -5.75 -14.86 7.35
N GLU A 166 -6.57 -14.56 8.37
CA GLU A 166 -6.26 -13.64 9.44
C GLU A 166 -5.06 -14.12 10.27
N ASN A 167 -4.07 -13.26 10.47
CA ASN A 167 -2.89 -13.50 11.31
C ASN A 167 -2.07 -14.75 10.94
N VAL A 168 -2.08 -15.15 9.67
CA VAL A 168 -1.32 -16.28 9.16
C VAL A 168 -0.21 -15.78 8.23
N GLU A 169 1.02 -16.24 8.47
CA GLU A 169 2.13 -16.05 7.54
C GLU A 169 1.87 -16.86 6.27
N THR A 170 1.59 -16.17 5.16
CA THR A 170 1.22 -16.80 3.90
C THR A 170 1.48 -15.87 2.71
N VAL A 171 1.33 -16.40 1.52
CA VAL A 171 1.45 -15.67 0.26
C VAL A 171 0.09 -15.64 -0.44
N SER A 172 -0.31 -14.47 -0.91
CA SER A 172 -1.48 -14.24 -1.75
C SER A 172 -1.03 -13.94 -3.17
N ILE A 173 -1.67 -14.54 -4.17
CA ILE A 173 -1.32 -14.39 -5.58
C ILE A 173 -2.59 -14.14 -6.39
N ALA A 174 -2.57 -13.11 -7.24
CA ALA A 174 -3.63 -12.85 -8.20
C ALA A 174 -3.06 -12.31 -9.50
N ASP A 175 -3.70 -12.64 -10.60
CA ASP A 175 -3.48 -12.00 -11.89
C ASP A 175 -4.35 -10.73 -11.97
N LEU A 176 -3.74 -9.59 -12.31
CA LEU A 176 -4.41 -8.31 -12.41
C LEU A 176 -4.34 -7.81 -13.84
N ASP A 177 -5.48 -7.73 -14.52
CA ASP A 177 -5.56 -7.18 -15.85
C ASP A 177 -5.74 -5.65 -15.78
N LEU A 178 -4.73 -4.91 -16.21
CA LEU A 178 -4.77 -3.44 -16.23
C LEU A 178 -5.70 -2.88 -17.30
N THR A 179 -6.08 -3.67 -18.31
CA THR A 179 -7.04 -3.25 -19.34
C THR A 179 -8.47 -3.18 -18.79
N ASP A 180 -8.80 -3.99 -17.79
CA ASP A 180 -10.07 -3.90 -17.08
C ASP A 180 -10.25 -2.55 -16.38
N LEU A 181 -9.16 -1.98 -15.84
CA LEU A 181 -9.20 -0.63 -15.25
C LEU A 181 -9.44 0.45 -16.32
N ASP A 182 -8.80 0.33 -17.48
CA ASP A 182 -9.01 1.26 -18.60
C ASP A 182 -10.45 1.20 -19.07
N TRP A 183 -11.02 0.00 -19.18
CA TRP A 183 -12.42 -0.18 -19.50
C TRP A 183 -13.34 0.45 -18.44
N ALA A 184 -13.10 0.17 -17.15
CA ALA A 184 -13.91 0.71 -16.06
C ALA A 184 -13.93 2.25 -16.05
N ARG A 185 -12.78 2.87 -16.32
CA ARG A 185 -12.65 4.34 -16.39
C ARG A 185 -13.38 4.96 -17.58
N GLN A 186 -13.51 4.24 -18.69
CA GLN A 186 -14.13 4.73 -19.94
C GLN A 186 -15.59 4.33 -20.08
N GLU A 187 -15.92 3.07 -19.80
CA GLU A 187 -17.20 2.43 -20.10
C GLU A 187 -17.90 1.85 -18.87
N GLY A 188 -17.27 1.92 -17.68
CA GLY A 188 -17.82 1.37 -16.44
C GLY A 188 -19.11 2.03 -15.97
N THR A 189 -19.76 1.42 -14.98
CA THR A 189 -21.02 1.90 -14.41
C THR A 189 -20.90 3.23 -13.65
N VAL A 190 -19.70 3.51 -13.18
CA VAL A 190 -19.31 4.78 -12.54
C VAL A 190 -17.97 5.25 -13.10
N ARG A 191 -17.77 6.56 -13.15
CA ARG A 191 -16.57 7.18 -13.70
C ARG A 191 -16.05 8.20 -12.69
N ASN A 192 -15.24 7.73 -11.78
CA ASN A 192 -14.77 8.53 -10.64
C ASN A 192 -13.45 9.26 -10.92
N LEU A 193 -12.81 8.95 -12.05
CA LEU A 193 -11.60 9.60 -12.57
C LEU A 193 -11.89 10.31 -13.89
#